data_a183a004542914cd865f79b4561b41b9
#
_entry.id   a183a004542914cd865f79b4561b41b9
#
_cell.length_a   1.000
_cell.length_b   1.000
_cell.length_c   1.000
_cell.angle_alpha   90.00
_cell.angle_beta   90.00
_cell.angle_gamma   90.00
#
_symmetry.space_group_name_H-M   'P 1'
#
loop_
_entity.id
_entity.type
_entity.pdbx_description
1 polymer ?
#
loop_
_entity_poly.entity_id
_entity_poly.type
_entity_poly.pdbx_seq_one_letter_code
_entity_poly.pdbx_strand_id
1 'polypeptide(L)'
;VLCPFCSFHRVRYNESKTARYFTALRREIQLYHDAGFRFRDVYVGGGTPTVNPDELLETLGLIRSLSPVRTVSIETNPNHLEPDVLVRYRDAGVTRFSVGVQSFDDGLLAGMDRLEKYGNGAQIRERLMGVRGIFPTLNVDMIFNLPGQTLEMLDRDLDWLLELDVDQVSFYPLMTAPTARHKMRKSMGEADESLRYPMYERVLDRMMPRYRASSAWCFTRGEGMYDEYIIDEDDYVGVGSGAFSY
;
A
#
# COMPACT_ATOMS: atom_id res chain seq x y z
N VAL A 1 -8.23 9.76 -3.56
CA VAL A 1 -7.88 9.97 -4.98
C VAL A 1 -8.38 8.79 -5.77
N LEU A 2 -8.84 9.05 -6.96
CA LEU A 2 -9.15 8.02 -7.93
C LEU A 2 -8.03 7.97 -8.97
N CYS A 3 -6.84 7.47 -8.56
CA CYS A 3 -5.68 7.38 -9.44
C CYS A 3 -6.05 6.72 -10.76
N PRO A 4 -5.63 7.25 -11.92
CA PRO A 4 -6.08 6.78 -13.22
C PRO A 4 -5.70 5.33 -13.53
N PHE A 5 -4.58 4.84 -12.97
CA PHE A 5 -4.06 3.50 -13.17
C PHE A 5 -4.69 2.42 -12.27
N CYS A 6 -5.34 2.82 -11.17
CA CYS A 6 -5.78 1.87 -10.14
C CYS A 6 -7.00 1.05 -10.60
N SER A 7 -6.87 -0.25 -10.47
CA SER A 7 -7.89 -1.25 -10.87
C SER A 7 -8.77 -1.73 -9.70
N PHE A 8 -8.40 -1.38 -8.47
CA PHE A 8 -9.13 -1.83 -7.29
C PHE A 8 -10.49 -1.15 -7.13
N HIS A 9 -11.39 -1.80 -6.38
CA HIS A 9 -12.68 -1.23 -6.00
C HIS A 9 -12.48 -0.01 -5.09
N ARG A 10 -13.01 1.13 -5.50
CA ARG A 10 -12.85 2.40 -4.77
C ARG A 10 -13.99 3.35 -5.08
N VAL A 11 -14.40 4.07 -4.06
CA VAL A 11 -15.45 5.09 -4.14
C VAL A 11 -14.94 6.42 -3.58
N ARG A 12 -15.59 7.52 -3.95
CA ARG A 12 -15.27 8.81 -3.33
C ARG A 12 -15.67 8.79 -1.86
N TYR A 13 -14.79 9.33 -1.01
CA TYR A 13 -15.08 9.50 0.41
C TYR A 13 -16.38 10.34 0.61
N ASN A 14 -17.19 9.86 1.53
CA ASN A 14 -18.37 10.55 2.00
C ASN A 14 -18.59 10.13 3.45
N GLU A 15 -18.59 11.09 4.37
CA GLU A 15 -18.59 10.86 5.81
C GLU A 15 -19.74 9.96 6.28
N SER A 16 -20.99 10.30 5.89
CA SER A 16 -22.16 9.52 6.30
C SER A 16 -22.16 8.09 5.76
N LYS A 17 -21.66 7.87 4.53
CA LYS A 17 -21.50 6.54 3.96
C LYS A 17 -20.39 5.77 4.66
N THR A 18 -19.31 6.45 5.03
CA THR A 18 -18.16 5.84 5.71
C THR A 18 -18.56 5.32 7.08
N ALA A 19 -19.26 6.10 7.90
CA ALA A 19 -19.75 5.65 9.21
C ALA A 19 -20.67 4.42 9.09
N ARG A 20 -21.62 4.44 8.13
CA ARG A 20 -22.48 3.28 7.86
C ARG A 20 -21.70 2.06 7.39
N TYR A 21 -20.67 2.27 6.58
CA TYR A 21 -19.79 1.19 6.10
C TYR A 21 -19.05 0.53 7.25
N PHE A 22 -18.40 1.30 8.12
CA PHE A 22 -17.68 0.73 9.26
C PHE A 22 -18.61 0.00 10.24
N THR A 23 -19.84 0.51 10.46
CA THR A 23 -20.84 -0.21 11.25
C THR A 23 -21.18 -1.58 10.63
N ALA A 24 -21.38 -1.61 9.31
CA ALA A 24 -21.66 -2.87 8.60
C ALA A 24 -20.45 -3.81 8.61
N LEU A 25 -19.23 -3.28 8.42
CA LEU A 25 -17.98 -4.03 8.46
C LEU A 25 -17.77 -4.70 9.82
N ARG A 26 -17.96 -3.98 10.92
CA ARG A 26 -17.85 -4.55 12.27
C ARG A 26 -18.89 -5.64 12.53
N ARG A 27 -20.10 -5.48 12.00
CA ARG A 27 -21.13 -6.53 12.08
C ARG A 27 -20.75 -7.77 11.27
N GLU A 28 -20.18 -7.61 10.09
CA GLU A 28 -19.69 -8.72 9.26
C GLU A 28 -18.56 -9.47 9.96
N ILE A 29 -17.59 -8.76 10.56
CA ILE A 29 -16.53 -9.35 11.38
C ILE A 29 -17.12 -10.19 12.53
N GLN A 30 -18.12 -9.67 13.23
CA GLN A 30 -18.81 -10.39 14.29
C GLN A 30 -19.49 -11.67 13.79
N LEU A 31 -20.13 -11.63 12.62
CA LEU A 31 -20.76 -12.81 12.01
C LEU A 31 -19.74 -13.92 11.72
N TYR A 32 -18.56 -13.58 11.21
CA TYR A 32 -17.49 -14.57 11.01
C TYR A 32 -17.00 -15.16 12.34
N HIS A 33 -16.83 -14.31 13.35
CA HIS A 33 -16.46 -14.78 14.69
C HIS A 33 -17.51 -15.76 15.25
N ASP A 34 -18.80 -15.44 15.16
CA ASP A 34 -19.91 -16.25 15.65
C ASP A 34 -20.02 -17.58 14.86
N ALA A 35 -19.62 -17.57 13.58
CA ALA A 35 -19.49 -18.77 12.75
C ALA A 35 -18.24 -19.62 13.09
N GLY A 36 -17.41 -19.21 14.05
CA GLY A 36 -16.26 -19.97 14.52
C GLY A 36 -14.91 -19.54 13.95
N PHE A 37 -14.87 -18.55 13.06
CA PHE A 37 -13.60 -18.05 12.51
C PHE A 37 -12.77 -17.34 13.57
N ARG A 38 -11.44 -17.51 13.50
CA ARG A 38 -10.45 -16.82 14.33
C ARG A 38 -9.32 -16.32 13.45
N PHE A 39 -9.08 -15.00 13.49
CA PHE A 39 -8.08 -14.37 12.66
C PHE A 39 -6.73 -14.32 13.37
N ARG A 40 -5.69 -14.77 12.71
CA ARG A 40 -4.31 -14.69 13.16
C ARG A 40 -3.62 -13.46 12.60
N ASP A 41 -3.87 -13.19 11.32
CA ASP A 41 -3.26 -12.12 10.57
C ASP A 41 -4.35 -11.26 9.91
N VAL A 42 -4.15 -9.94 9.87
CA VAL A 42 -5.12 -8.99 9.34
C VAL A 42 -4.44 -8.09 8.33
N TYR A 43 -5.01 -8.04 7.13
CA TYR A 43 -4.61 -7.11 6.09
C TYR A 43 -5.73 -6.09 5.83
N VAL A 44 -5.42 -4.81 5.95
CA VAL A 44 -6.37 -3.71 5.76
C VAL A 44 -5.96 -2.92 4.52
N GLY A 45 -6.59 -3.22 3.41
CA GLY A 45 -6.33 -2.63 2.11
C GLY A 45 -7.51 -1.87 1.53
N GLY A 46 -7.37 -1.49 0.27
CA GLY A 46 -8.41 -0.87 -0.53
C GLY A 46 -8.09 0.54 -1.03
N GLY A 47 -9.03 1.48 -0.92
CA GLY A 47 -8.84 2.83 -1.45
C GLY A 47 -7.87 3.68 -0.62
N THR A 48 -8.18 3.88 0.63
CA THR A 48 -7.34 4.52 1.65
C THR A 48 -7.93 4.19 3.02
N PRO A 49 -7.54 3.09 3.65
CA PRO A 49 -8.11 2.66 4.94
C PRO A 49 -7.98 3.70 6.05
N THR A 50 -6.90 4.45 6.05
CA THR A 50 -6.56 5.46 7.05
C THR A 50 -7.33 6.79 6.90
N VAL A 51 -8.31 6.87 6.01
CA VAL A 51 -9.11 8.08 5.78
C VAL A 51 -9.96 8.48 7.00
N ASN A 52 -10.31 7.52 7.85
CA ASN A 52 -10.99 7.75 9.12
C ASN A 52 -10.28 6.93 10.21
N PRO A 53 -9.29 7.53 10.91
CA PRO A 53 -8.48 6.81 11.90
C PRO A 53 -9.29 6.24 13.05
N ASP A 54 -10.29 6.96 13.54
CA ASP A 54 -11.08 6.54 14.72
C ASP A 54 -11.92 5.30 14.43
N GLU A 55 -12.62 5.28 13.30
CA GLU A 55 -13.40 4.12 12.86
C GLU A 55 -12.50 2.90 12.59
N LEU A 56 -11.33 3.12 12.01
CA LEU A 56 -10.38 2.03 11.76
C LEU A 56 -9.84 1.47 13.08
N LEU A 57 -9.44 2.32 14.02
CA LEU A 57 -8.94 1.90 15.33
C LEU A 57 -10.00 1.13 16.12
N GLU A 58 -11.26 1.59 16.11
CA GLU A 58 -12.36 0.87 16.74
C GLU A 58 -12.57 -0.52 16.12
N THR A 59 -12.45 -0.61 14.77
CA THR A 59 -12.57 -1.90 14.06
C THR A 59 -11.42 -2.85 14.41
N LEU A 60 -10.18 -2.35 14.46
CA LEU A 60 -9.02 -3.15 14.91
C LEU A 60 -9.17 -3.63 16.36
N GLY A 61 -9.66 -2.75 17.23
CA GLY A 61 -9.96 -3.11 18.62
C GLY A 61 -10.98 -4.25 18.71
N LEU A 62 -12.05 -4.20 17.93
CA LEU A 62 -13.03 -5.29 17.85
C LEU A 62 -12.36 -6.59 17.38
N ILE A 63 -11.63 -6.58 16.26
CA ILE A 63 -10.98 -7.80 15.74
C ILE A 63 -10.06 -8.43 16.79
N ARG A 64 -9.26 -7.63 17.48
CA ARG A 64 -8.34 -8.10 18.53
C ARG A 64 -9.06 -8.63 19.78
N SER A 65 -10.25 -8.13 20.08
CA SER A 65 -11.07 -8.67 21.17
C SER A 65 -11.69 -10.03 20.84
N LEU A 66 -11.87 -10.30 19.55
CA LEU A 66 -12.52 -11.52 19.05
C LEU A 66 -11.53 -12.63 18.63
N SER A 67 -10.28 -12.27 18.35
CA SER A 67 -9.28 -13.17 17.73
C SER A 67 -7.87 -12.91 18.24
N PRO A 68 -7.00 -13.96 18.31
CA PRO A 68 -5.61 -13.84 18.76
C PRO A 68 -4.70 -13.28 17.63
N VAL A 69 -4.96 -12.05 17.19
CA VAL A 69 -4.24 -11.42 16.08
C VAL A 69 -2.77 -11.21 16.39
N ARG A 70 -1.88 -11.68 15.51
CA ARG A 70 -0.42 -11.56 15.59
C ARG A 70 0.10 -10.40 14.76
N THR A 71 -0.34 -10.31 13.50
CA THR A 71 0.11 -9.27 12.58
C THR A 71 -1.06 -8.45 12.05
N VAL A 72 -0.84 -7.16 11.91
CA VAL A 72 -1.78 -6.24 11.27
C VAL A 72 -1.00 -5.40 10.27
N SER A 73 -1.35 -5.53 9.00
CA SER A 73 -0.82 -4.70 7.91
C SER A 73 -1.87 -3.70 7.44
N ILE A 74 -1.48 -2.43 7.27
CA ILE A 74 -2.38 -1.37 6.79
C ILE A 74 -1.76 -0.65 5.59
N GLU A 75 -2.57 -0.44 4.54
CA GLU A 75 -2.24 0.44 3.43
C GLU A 75 -2.58 1.90 3.73
N THR A 76 -1.78 2.82 3.19
CA THR A 76 -2.03 4.26 3.30
C THR A 76 -1.45 5.05 2.12
N ASN A 77 -1.56 6.36 2.20
CA ASN A 77 -0.97 7.32 1.27
C ASN A 77 -0.10 8.35 2.02
N PRO A 78 0.85 9.03 1.35
CA PRO A 78 1.82 9.92 1.99
C PRO A 78 1.23 11.07 2.81
N ASN A 79 0.01 11.52 2.48
CA ASN A 79 -0.66 12.59 3.22
C ASN A 79 -1.31 12.15 4.54
N HIS A 80 -1.24 10.87 4.90
CA HIS A 80 -1.73 10.30 6.15
C HIS A 80 -0.56 9.89 7.09
N LEU A 81 0.64 10.36 6.82
CA LEU A 81 1.82 10.08 7.64
C LEU A 81 1.98 11.13 8.76
N GLU A 82 0.99 11.23 9.61
CA GLU A 82 1.00 12.11 10.79
C GLU A 82 1.50 11.32 12.01
N PRO A 83 2.67 11.66 12.61
CA PRO A 83 3.29 10.84 13.65
C PRO A 83 2.37 10.47 14.81
N ASP A 84 1.58 11.43 15.31
CA ASP A 84 0.66 11.20 16.43
C ASP A 84 -0.43 10.16 16.09
N VAL A 85 -0.95 10.19 14.86
CA VAL A 85 -1.93 9.21 14.39
C VAL A 85 -1.27 7.84 14.20
N LEU A 86 -0.04 7.81 13.68
CA LEU A 86 0.69 6.56 13.46
C LEU A 86 1.06 5.87 14.79
N VAL A 87 1.38 6.64 15.82
CA VAL A 87 1.59 6.10 17.16
C VAL A 87 0.32 5.40 17.66
N ARG A 88 -0.86 5.95 17.45
CA ARG A 88 -2.13 5.30 17.81
C ARG A 88 -2.32 3.95 17.09
N TYR A 89 -1.96 3.87 15.80
CA TYR A 89 -2.01 2.61 15.06
C TYR A 89 -0.99 1.59 15.59
N ARG A 90 0.24 2.01 15.88
CA ARG A 90 1.25 1.15 16.52
C ARG A 90 0.74 0.59 17.85
N ASP A 91 0.19 1.45 18.69
CA ASP A 91 -0.31 1.09 20.02
C ASP A 91 -1.56 0.18 19.93
N ALA A 92 -2.32 0.27 18.83
CA ALA A 92 -3.38 -0.67 18.48
C ALA A 92 -2.85 -2.01 17.92
N GLY A 93 -1.53 -2.16 17.81
CA GLY A 93 -0.86 -3.40 17.41
C GLY A 93 -0.65 -3.57 15.90
N VAL A 94 -0.62 -2.46 15.15
CA VAL A 94 -0.21 -2.50 13.74
C VAL A 94 1.29 -2.83 13.66
N THR A 95 1.63 -3.83 12.87
CA THR A 95 3.00 -4.34 12.71
C THR A 95 3.64 -3.93 11.41
N ARG A 96 2.84 -3.71 10.35
CA ARG A 96 3.30 -3.27 9.03
C ARG A 96 2.45 -2.11 8.54
N PHE A 97 3.13 -1.08 8.02
CA PHE A 97 2.48 0.08 7.44
C PHE A 97 2.98 0.29 6.01
N SER A 98 2.10 0.18 5.03
CA SER A 98 2.42 0.24 3.60
C SER A 98 2.00 1.58 3.03
N VAL A 99 2.95 2.30 2.45
CA VAL A 99 2.74 3.65 1.91
C VAL A 99 2.82 3.64 0.40
N GLY A 100 1.68 3.87 -0.26
CA GLY A 100 1.63 3.99 -1.71
C GLY A 100 2.27 5.31 -2.17
N VAL A 101 3.51 5.26 -2.64
CA VAL A 101 4.26 6.40 -3.19
C VAL A 101 4.19 6.41 -4.71
N GLN A 102 4.50 5.30 -5.31
CA GLN A 102 4.50 4.97 -6.74
C GLN A 102 5.73 5.51 -7.51
N SER A 103 6.14 6.75 -7.28
CA SER A 103 7.36 7.41 -7.77
C SER A 103 7.63 8.66 -6.94
N PHE A 104 8.86 9.13 -6.92
CA PHE A 104 9.22 10.43 -6.35
C PHE A 104 9.40 11.50 -7.43
N ASP A 105 9.27 11.17 -8.70
CA ASP A 105 9.33 12.14 -9.79
C ASP A 105 8.03 12.95 -9.87
N ASP A 106 8.16 14.28 -9.79
CA ASP A 106 7.01 15.20 -9.76
C ASP A 106 6.18 15.15 -11.03
N GLY A 107 6.80 14.92 -12.18
CA GLY A 107 6.09 14.78 -13.46
C GLY A 107 5.22 13.52 -13.51
N LEU A 108 5.76 12.39 -13.02
CA LEU A 108 5.02 11.15 -12.92
C LEU A 108 3.91 11.25 -11.85
N LEU A 109 4.20 11.89 -10.71
CA LEU A 109 3.17 12.15 -9.68
C LEU A 109 2.02 13.02 -10.21
N ALA A 110 2.32 14.05 -11.00
CA ALA A 110 1.30 14.88 -11.65
C ALA A 110 0.45 14.07 -12.64
N GLY A 111 1.07 13.25 -13.48
CA GLY A 111 0.36 12.37 -14.43
C GLY A 111 -0.58 11.38 -13.74
N MET A 112 -0.23 10.96 -12.52
CA MET A 112 -1.03 10.07 -11.67
C MET A 112 -2.11 10.77 -10.83
N ASP A 113 -2.35 12.07 -10.98
CA ASP A 113 -3.21 12.89 -10.11
C ASP A 113 -2.81 12.83 -8.62
N ARG A 114 -1.50 12.75 -8.32
CA ARG A 114 -0.99 12.58 -6.96
C ARG A 114 -0.24 13.79 -6.42
N LEU A 115 0.41 14.58 -7.28
CA LEU A 115 1.30 15.68 -6.89
C LEU A 115 0.61 16.70 -5.97
N GLU A 116 -0.52 17.24 -6.38
CA GLU A 116 -1.24 18.27 -5.59
C GLU A 116 -1.77 17.71 -4.27
N LYS A 117 -2.12 16.44 -4.23
CA LYS A 117 -2.78 15.84 -3.08
C LYS A 117 -1.81 15.29 -2.05
N TYR A 118 -0.71 14.68 -2.50
CA TYR A 118 0.23 14.01 -1.62
C TYR A 118 1.53 14.77 -1.42
N GLY A 119 1.74 15.84 -2.20
CA GLY A 119 2.97 16.60 -2.22
C GLY A 119 3.93 16.12 -3.30
N ASN A 120 5.00 16.87 -3.49
CA ASN A 120 6.10 16.51 -4.39
C ASN A 120 7.00 15.42 -3.79
N GLY A 121 7.88 14.86 -4.61
CA GLY A 121 8.76 13.77 -4.20
C GLY A 121 9.59 14.09 -2.96
N ALA A 122 10.12 15.31 -2.85
CA ALA A 122 10.90 15.73 -1.69
C ALA A 122 10.05 15.77 -0.40
N GLN A 123 8.83 16.28 -0.48
CA GLN A 123 7.89 16.31 0.65
C GLN A 123 7.45 14.90 1.07
N ILE A 124 7.21 14.01 0.10
CA ILE A 124 6.89 12.61 0.39
C ILE A 124 8.06 11.93 1.10
N ARG A 125 9.29 12.14 0.62
CA ARG A 125 10.51 11.62 1.24
C ARG A 125 10.68 12.13 2.67
N GLU A 126 10.51 13.42 2.91
CA GLU A 126 10.59 14.02 4.24
C GLU A 126 9.60 13.38 5.23
N ARG A 127 8.34 13.19 4.81
CA ARG A 127 7.32 12.51 5.64
C ARG A 127 7.71 11.07 5.96
N LEU A 128 8.20 10.31 4.97
CA LEU A 128 8.67 8.94 5.18
C LEU A 128 9.83 8.89 6.17
N MET A 129 10.79 9.80 6.07
CA MET A 129 11.90 9.92 7.03
C MET A 129 11.39 10.18 8.46
N GLY A 130 10.38 11.04 8.61
CA GLY A 130 9.80 11.40 9.91
C GLY A 130 9.04 10.27 10.61
N VAL A 131 8.69 9.20 9.89
CA VAL A 131 7.90 8.09 10.44
C VAL A 131 8.65 6.76 10.49
N ARG A 132 9.93 6.75 10.12
CA ARG A 132 10.78 5.55 10.22
C ARG A 132 10.86 5.06 11.67
N GLY A 133 10.82 3.74 11.84
CA GLY A 133 10.94 3.11 13.14
C GLY A 133 9.69 3.19 14.03
N ILE A 134 8.58 3.79 13.56
CA ILE A 134 7.31 3.76 14.29
C ILE A 134 6.72 2.34 14.30
N PHE A 135 6.82 1.64 13.17
CA PHE A 135 6.34 0.26 13.01
C PHE A 135 7.50 -0.70 12.85
N PRO A 136 7.32 -1.99 13.20
CA PRO A 136 8.29 -3.03 12.89
C PRO A 136 8.63 -3.11 11.40
N THR A 137 7.67 -2.82 10.52
CA THR A 137 7.88 -2.80 9.07
C THR A 137 7.23 -1.58 8.45
N LEU A 138 8.03 -0.68 7.90
CA LEU A 138 7.60 0.37 7.00
C LEU A 138 7.84 -0.08 5.57
N ASN A 139 6.77 -0.25 4.79
CA ASN A 139 6.85 -0.59 3.38
C ASN A 139 6.53 0.62 2.50
N VAL A 140 7.23 0.74 1.39
CA VAL A 140 6.97 1.75 0.34
C VAL A 140 6.58 1.03 -0.95
N ASP A 141 5.38 1.34 -1.45
CA ASP A 141 4.90 0.79 -2.72
C ASP A 141 5.29 1.70 -3.87
N MET A 142 6.00 1.14 -4.84
CA MET A 142 6.50 1.80 -6.04
C MET A 142 5.96 1.14 -7.30
N ILE A 143 5.89 1.90 -8.38
CA ILE A 143 5.52 1.39 -9.70
C ILE A 143 6.62 1.74 -10.70
N PHE A 144 7.06 0.77 -11.48
CA PHE A 144 7.92 1.00 -12.63
C PHE A 144 7.19 0.77 -13.95
N ASN A 145 7.78 1.24 -15.04
CA ASN A 145 7.21 1.26 -16.38
C ASN A 145 5.92 2.12 -16.48
N LEU A 146 5.92 3.25 -15.77
CA LEU A 146 4.89 4.27 -15.91
C LEU A 146 5.01 4.94 -17.28
N PRO A 147 3.91 5.42 -17.91
CA PRO A 147 3.97 6.20 -19.12
C PRO A 147 4.91 7.41 -19.00
N GLY A 148 5.86 7.53 -19.92
CA GLY A 148 6.87 8.59 -19.89
C GLY A 148 8.02 8.42 -18.89
N GLN A 149 8.02 7.34 -18.09
CA GLN A 149 9.13 7.05 -17.19
C GLN A 149 10.37 6.61 -17.99
N THR A 150 11.53 7.16 -17.66
CA THR A 150 12.82 6.76 -18.22
C THR A 150 13.63 5.95 -17.19
N LEU A 151 14.72 5.32 -17.64
CA LEU A 151 15.65 4.62 -16.74
C LEU A 151 16.31 5.59 -15.73
N GLU A 152 16.59 6.82 -16.15
CA GLU A 152 17.17 7.84 -15.24
C GLU A 152 16.17 8.30 -14.17
N MET A 153 14.87 8.37 -14.50
CA MET A 153 13.82 8.63 -13.49
C MET A 153 13.74 7.47 -12.48
N LEU A 154 13.77 6.24 -12.98
CA LEU A 154 13.80 5.05 -12.12
C LEU A 154 15.04 5.02 -11.22
N ASP A 155 16.22 5.35 -11.75
CA ASP A 155 17.45 5.40 -10.97
C ASP A 155 17.34 6.43 -9.82
N ARG A 156 16.76 7.60 -10.06
CA ARG A 156 16.52 8.57 -8.99
C ARG A 156 15.54 8.06 -7.94
N ASP A 157 14.47 7.38 -8.33
CA ASP A 157 13.54 6.74 -7.40
C ASP A 157 14.26 5.70 -6.52
N LEU A 158 15.13 4.87 -7.13
CA LEU A 158 15.92 3.87 -6.44
C LEU A 158 16.96 4.51 -5.49
N ASP A 159 17.63 5.59 -5.90
CA ASP A 159 18.56 6.33 -5.04
C ASP A 159 17.86 6.82 -3.77
N TRP A 160 16.69 7.43 -3.90
CA TRP A 160 15.93 7.92 -2.76
C TRP A 160 15.40 6.80 -1.87
N LEU A 161 14.96 5.67 -2.42
CA LEU A 161 14.58 4.50 -1.63
C LEU A 161 15.74 3.94 -0.82
N LEU A 162 16.92 3.82 -1.43
CA LEU A 162 18.12 3.32 -0.77
C LEU A 162 18.64 4.28 0.31
N GLU A 163 18.45 5.60 0.14
CA GLU A 163 18.75 6.58 1.18
C GLU A 163 17.72 6.59 2.30
N LEU A 164 16.43 6.41 1.97
CA LEU A 164 15.35 6.29 2.95
C LEU A 164 15.53 5.08 3.86
N ASP A 165 16.17 4.02 3.35
CA ASP A 165 16.53 2.86 4.14
C ASP A 165 15.34 2.23 4.88
N VAL A 166 14.20 2.10 4.18
CA VAL A 166 12.98 1.50 4.72
C VAL A 166 13.10 -0.01 4.88
N ASP A 167 12.23 -0.63 5.67
CA ASP A 167 12.30 -2.05 5.97
C ASP A 167 11.90 -2.94 4.80
N GLN A 168 10.97 -2.45 3.97
CA GLN A 168 10.43 -3.20 2.85
C GLN A 168 10.06 -2.25 1.69
N VAL A 169 10.21 -2.74 0.47
CA VAL A 169 9.78 -2.06 -0.76
C VAL A 169 9.02 -3.04 -1.63
N SER A 170 7.79 -2.67 -2.02
CA SER A 170 7.04 -3.36 -3.05
C SER A 170 7.19 -2.59 -4.36
N PHE A 171 7.79 -3.20 -5.39
CA PHE A 171 8.09 -2.53 -6.64
C PHE A 171 7.41 -3.26 -7.81
N TYR A 172 6.19 -2.83 -8.14
CA TYR A 172 5.37 -3.48 -9.15
C TYR A 172 5.59 -2.89 -10.56
N PRO A 173 5.54 -3.71 -11.63
CA PRO A 173 5.34 -3.16 -12.95
C PRO A 173 3.96 -2.49 -13.03
N LEU A 174 3.81 -1.47 -13.86
CA LEU A 174 2.49 -0.93 -14.13
C LEU A 174 1.56 -2.03 -14.69
N MET A 175 0.57 -2.40 -13.92
CA MET A 175 -0.47 -3.36 -14.30
C MET A 175 -1.80 -2.63 -14.45
N THR A 176 -2.35 -2.62 -15.67
CA THR A 176 -3.57 -1.88 -15.95
C THR A 176 -4.69 -2.83 -16.34
N ALA A 177 -5.74 -2.90 -15.52
CA ALA A 177 -6.94 -3.62 -15.91
C ALA A 177 -7.60 -2.99 -17.15
N PRO A 178 -8.29 -3.78 -17.97
CA PRO A 178 -8.98 -3.28 -19.16
C PRO A 178 -9.91 -2.10 -18.86
N THR A 179 -10.57 -2.12 -17.70
CA THR A 179 -11.49 -1.07 -17.23
C THR A 179 -10.81 0.26 -16.89
N ALA A 180 -9.54 0.25 -16.48
CA ALA A 180 -8.76 1.43 -16.14
C ALA A 180 -7.94 1.96 -17.33
N ARG A 181 -7.68 1.12 -18.35
CA ARG A 181 -6.77 1.42 -19.47
C ARG A 181 -7.12 2.70 -20.22
N HIS A 182 -8.39 2.90 -20.55
CA HIS A 182 -8.82 4.09 -21.30
C HIS A 182 -8.56 5.38 -20.51
N LYS A 183 -8.89 5.38 -19.23
CA LYS A 183 -8.67 6.55 -18.35
C LYS A 183 -7.19 6.84 -18.18
N MET A 184 -6.38 5.80 -17.98
CA MET A 184 -4.93 5.91 -17.85
C MET A 184 -4.29 6.48 -19.11
N ARG A 185 -4.61 5.94 -20.30
CA ARG A 185 -4.11 6.46 -21.59
C ARG A 185 -4.43 7.93 -21.79
N LYS A 186 -5.62 8.37 -21.39
CA LYS A 186 -6.04 9.77 -21.53
C LYS A 186 -5.27 10.71 -20.59
N SER A 187 -4.91 10.28 -19.39
CA SER A 187 -4.24 11.13 -18.38
C SER A 187 -2.71 11.03 -18.41
N MET A 188 -2.17 9.86 -18.70
CA MET A 188 -0.73 9.59 -18.60
C MET A 188 -0.08 9.19 -19.92
N GLY A 189 -0.85 8.76 -20.92
CA GLY A 189 -0.32 8.17 -22.14
C GLY A 189 -0.18 6.65 -22.07
N GLU A 190 0.65 6.09 -22.91
CA GLU A 190 0.97 4.66 -22.97
C GLU A 190 2.35 4.39 -22.41
N ALA A 191 2.50 3.29 -21.69
CA ALA A 191 3.79 2.80 -21.25
C ALA A 191 4.57 2.21 -22.43
N ASP A 192 5.87 2.38 -22.44
CA ASP A 192 6.75 1.71 -23.38
C ASP A 192 7.06 0.29 -22.87
N GLU A 193 6.40 -0.69 -23.44
CA GLU A 193 6.56 -2.09 -23.03
C GLU A 193 7.99 -2.62 -23.26
N SER A 194 8.77 -1.99 -24.15
CA SER A 194 10.18 -2.38 -24.36
C SER A 194 11.08 -2.05 -23.16
N LEU A 195 10.67 -1.10 -22.33
CA LEU A 195 11.40 -0.70 -21.12
C LEU A 195 11.06 -1.54 -19.89
N ARG A 196 9.98 -2.34 -19.92
CA ARG A 196 9.55 -3.11 -18.75
C ARG A 196 10.63 -4.05 -18.21
N TYR A 197 11.24 -4.83 -19.06
CA TYR A 197 12.30 -5.76 -18.68
C TYR A 197 13.60 -5.04 -18.25
N PRO A 198 14.15 -4.10 -19.02
CA PRO A 198 15.30 -3.31 -18.57
C PRO A 198 15.10 -2.57 -17.24
N MET A 199 13.90 -2.05 -16.99
CA MET A 199 13.57 -1.42 -15.71
C MET A 199 13.54 -2.44 -14.56
N TYR A 200 13.00 -3.63 -14.81
CA TYR A 200 12.98 -4.67 -13.77
C TYR A 200 14.39 -5.17 -13.45
N GLU A 201 15.23 -5.41 -14.45
CA GLU A 201 16.64 -5.73 -14.22
C GLU A 201 17.33 -4.64 -13.39
N ARG A 202 17.09 -3.37 -13.70
CA ARG A 202 17.65 -2.25 -12.93
C ARG A 202 17.16 -2.25 -11.47
N VAL A 203 15.89 -2.55 -11.22
CA VAL A 203 15.37 -2.70 -9.85
C VAL A 203 16.09 -3.83 -9.12
N LEU A 204 16.24 -4.99 -9.73
CA LEU A 204 16.95 -6.12 -9.13
C LEU A 204 18.42 -5.77 -8.80
N ASP A 205 19.14 -5.22 -9.76
CA ASP A 205 20.56 -4.88 -9.59
C ASP A 205 20.79 -3.88 -8.46
N ARG A 206 19.87 -2.92 -8.28
CA ARG A 206 19.99 -1.87 -7.28
C ARG A 206 19.49 -2.30 -5.89
N MET A 207 18.42 -3.13 -5.83
CA MET A 207 17.82 -3.55 -4.57
C MET A 207 18.51 -4.74 -3.93
N MET A 208 18.88 -5.77 -4.70
CA MET A 208 19.44 -7.03 -4.17
C MET A 208 20.72 -6.90 -3.31
N PRO A 209 21.60 -5.88 -3.48
CA PRO A 209 22.75 -5.71 -2.58
C PRO A 209 22.38 -5.35 -1.13
N ARG A 210 21.19 -4.82 -0.88
CA ARG A 210 20.75 -4.38 0.46
C ARG A 210 19.47 -5.05 0.94
N TYR A 211 18.67 -5.58 0.03
CA TYR A 211 17.40 -6.23 0.28
C TYR A 211 17.42 -7.65 -0.26
N ARG A 212 16.61 -8.49 0.33
CA ARG A 212 16.31 -9.83 -0.18
C ARG A 212 14.96 -9.80 -0.89
N ALA A 213 14.85 -10.40 -2.07
CA ALA A 213 13.56 -10.61 -2.70
C ALA A 213 12.77 -11.64 -1.88
N SER A 214 11.62 -11.23 -1.36
CA SER A 214 10.64 -12.12 -0.71
C SER A 214 9.61 -12.62 -1.71
N SER A 215 9.37 -11.88 -2.79
CA SER A 215 8.64 -12.30 -3.97
C SER A 215 9.23 -11.64 -5.22
N ALA A 216 8.60 -11.86 -6.38
CA ALA A 216 9.02 -11.20 -7.62
C ALA A 216 9.00 -9.65 -7.53
N TRP A 217 8.18 -9.09 -6.64
CA TRP A 217 7.95 -7.65 -6.55
C TRP A 217 8.25 -7.06 -5.17
N CYS A 218 8.53 -7.88 -4.18
CA CYS A 218 8.74 -7.44 -2.81
C CYS A 218 10.18 -7.64 -2.37
N PHE A 219 10.79 -6.60 -1.84
CA PHE A 219 12.17 -6.55 -1.37
C PHE A 219 12.17 -6.19 0.11
N THR A 220 12.71 -7.07 0.97
CA THR A 220 12.71 -6.90 2.43
C THR A 220 14.10 -7.01 3.02
N ARG A 221 14.34 -6.32 4.14
CA ARG A 221 15.57 -6.45 4.95
C ARG A 221 15.42 -7.49 6.05
N GLY A 222 14.20 -7.71 6.51
CA GLY A 222 13.90 -8.65 7.60
C GLY A 222 13.79 -10.11 7.15
N GLU A 223 13.60 -11.00 8.12
CA GLU A 223 13.43 -12.44 7.89
C GLU A 223 11.98 -12.86 7.66
N GLY A 224 11.05 -11.98 7.52
CA GLY A 224 9.65 -12.30 7.23
C GLY A 224 9.31 -12.12 5.76
N MET A 225 8.55 -13.04 5.19
CA MET A 225 7.84 -12.79 3.96
C MET A 225 6.51 -12.13 4.32
N TYR A 226 6.41 -10.83 4.07
CA TYR A 226 5.16 -10.09 4.16
C TYR A 226 4.81 -9.58 2.77
N ASP A 227 4.52 -10.52 1.86
CA ASP A 227 3.90 -10.16 0.60
C ASP A 227 2.39 -10.25 0.78
N GLU A 228 1.73 -9.16 0.56
CA GLU A 228 0.30 -9.00 0.74
C GLU A 228 -0.56 -9.85 -0.20
N TYR A 229 0.08 -10.46 -1.21
CA TYR A 229 -0.60 -11.28 -2.23
C TYR A 229 -0.16 -12.74 -2.24
N ILE A 230 0.84 -13.13 -1.47
CA ILE A 230 1.27 -14.52 -1.37
C ILE A 230 0.71 -15.11 -0.09
N ILE A 231 -0.31 -15.87 -0.28
CA ILE A 231 -0.94 -16.67 0.74
C ILE A 231 -0.53 -18.10 0.44
N ASP A 232 0.67 -18.45 0.90
CA ASP A 232 1.12 -19.83 0.87
C ASP A 232 0.29 -20.61 1.89
N GLU A 233 -0.61 -21.47 1.42
CA GLU A 233 -1.30 -22.50 2.20
C GLU A 233 -2.34 -22.00 3.24
N ASP A 234 -2.56 -20.69 3.42
CA ASP A 234 -3.53 -20.21 4.40
C ASP A 234 -4.85 -19.80 3.72
N ASP A 235 -5.96 -20.33 4.20
CA ASP A 235 -7.30 -19.85 3.85
C ASP A 235 -7.47 -18.42 4.40
N TYR A 236 -8.04 -17.53 3.60
CA TYR A 236 -8.37 -16.19 4.05
C TYR A 236 -9.79 -15.77 3.74
N VAL A 237 -10.32 -14.93 4.61
CA VAL A 237 -11.66 -14.40 4.50
C VAL A 237 -11.59 -12.92 4.13
N GLY A 238 -12.20 -12.59 3.02
CA GLY A 238 -12.41 -11.21 2.62
C GLY A 238 -13.61 -10.62 3.33
N VAL A 239 -13.39 -9.53 4.07
CA VAL A 239 -14.42 -8.82 4.82
C VAL A 239 -14.55 -7.41 4.28
N GLY A 240 -15.79 -6.96 4.03
CA GLY A 240 -16.09 -5.67 3.49
C GLY A 240 -16.16 -5.61 1.96
N SER A 241 -16.53 -4.45 1.44
CA SER A 241 -16.79 -4.24 0.00
C SER A 241 -15.53 -4.34 -0.83
N GLY A 242 -15.52 -5.24 -1.81
CA GLY A 242 -14.41 -5.45 -2.73
C GLY A 242 -13.33 -6.43 -2.23
N ALA A 243 -13.44 -6.91 -1.00
CA ALA A 243 -12.62 -8.01 -0.51
C ALA A 243 -13.14 -9.35 -1.08
N PHE A 244 -12.25 -10.30 -1.24
CA PHE A 244 -12.58 -11.65 -1.69
C PHE A 244 -11.93 -12.69 -0.79
N SER A 245 -12.55 -13.85 -0.67
CA SER A 245 -12.06 -14.98 0.11
C SER A 245 -11.38 -16.02 -0.79
N TYR A 246 -10.46 -16.79 -0.21
CA TYR A 246 -9.80 -17.91 -0.85
C TYR A 246 -9.80 -19.11 0.08
#